data_28c49c4e5f8cf36b97894de04303b272
#
_entry.id   28c49c4e5f8cf36b97894de04303b272
#
_cell.length_a   1.000
_cell.length_b   1.000
_cell.length_c   1.000
_cell.angle_alpha   90.00
_cell.angle_beta   90.00
_cell.angle_gamma   90.00
#
_symmetry.space_group_name_H-M   'P 1'
#
loop_
_entity.id
_entity.type
_entity.pdbx_description
1 polymer ?
#
loop_
_entity_poly.entity_id
_entity_poly.type
_entity_poly.pdbx_seq_one_letter_code
_entity_poly.pdbx_strand_id
1 'polypeptide(L)'
;MPRLPLMSICLFALATTSSFCLGADRVVLDRLGPTQATILVSNADGSGERALTQPGSLDYNPSWSPKGDWIVFTSERAGSADLYRIHPDGGGLERLTDDPAYDDQAGFSPDGQRVVFVSTRAGGRANLWVLDVTSQKATPLTSGDGGDFRPSWSPDGEWIAFSSDRGSDLPPAKGRWERLQLADVYLIHPDGSGLRRISEHGGFCGSPKWTPDSQSVVAYCTSAQDTWTYRFGREDGDDKLVKIDIATGSETPLSAGPGVKLQPAFLPSGEIAYLRSDKSVQGIFYGTGKPGPKGDDLGSPSWSPDGRQVVYSRSVYKHTSLLVKQWSRNKNFELYSTAWLPAYDSSGERLAVTKKVSGGATSLFVLDEGKPEKTILTQKTLILAPSWSPDGRQIVVGVGEFSSFLDSQVGAKKPVDPANGGGQVAILNADGSGFHLVTSGPNNNAFASFAPDGKHIVYRTEGPDGEGLRIMDLEDHSVTVLTNGYDNFPTWSPRGDLIAFMRRADGFFQIVTIHPDGSDLKQLTHTKGNEAHMAWSPDGERLLFTSSRMGFKDEVLLIGNPQPYGEIFVMRYDGTGVEQLTDDQWEEGTPAWQPRRPDLSVVTTPSH
;
A
#
# COMPACT_ATOMS: atom_id res chain seq x y z
N MET A 1 -24.61 56.09 -49.25
CA MET A 1 -24.83 54.66 -49.07
C MET A 1 -23.58 54.10 -48.42
N PRO A 2 -23.59 53.77 -47.14
CA PRO A 2 -22.42 53.23 -46.45
C PRO A 2 -22.40 51.67 -46.51
N ARG A 3 -21.21 51.13 -46.70
CA ARG A 3 -20.91 49.68 -46.72
C ARG A 3 -20.87 49.14 -45.30
N LEU A 4 -21.61 48.08 -45.03
CA LEU A 4 -21.54 47.26 -43.82
C LEU A 4 -20.31 46.35 -43.87
N PRO A 5 -19.59 46.11 -42.74
CA PRO A 5 -18.53 45.15 -42.69
C PRO A 5 -19.06 43.71 -42.41
N LEU A 6 -18.49 42.75 -43.12
CA LEU A 6 -18.69 41.32 -42.85
C LEU A 6 -18.19 40.96 -41.44
N MET A 7 -19.09 40.45 -40.66
CA MET A 7 -18.77 39.77 -39.39
C MET A 7 -18.30 38.32 -39.65
N SER A 8 -17.02 38.06 -39.42
CA SER A 8 -16.48 36.70 -39.36
C SER A 8 -17.04 35.99 -38.13
N ILE A 9 -17.86 35.01 -38.34
CA ILE A 9 -18.32 34.07 -37.29
C ILE A 9 -17.20 33.07 -37.07
N CYS A 10 -16.41 33.22 -36.00
CA CYS A 10 -15.59 32.18 -35.45
C CYS A 10 -16.50 31.15 -34.78
N LEU A 11 -16.68 29.99 -35.42
CA LEU A 11 -17.20 28.80 -34.75
C LEU A 11 -16.16 28.35 -33.70
N PHE A 12 -16.40 28.67 -32.45
CA PHE A 12 -15.79 27.95 -31.34
C PHE A 12 -16.44 26.57 -31.26
N ALA A 13 -15.71 25.55 -31.67
CA ALA A 13 -16.04 24.17 -31.33
C ALA A 13 -15.88 24.05 -29.81
N LEU A 14 -17.00 24.12 -29.08
CA LEU A 14 -17.07 23.65 -27.70
C LEU A 14 -16.78 22.13 -27.73
N ALA A 15 -15.55 21.75 -27.43
CA ALA A 15 -15.27 20.41 -26.95
C ALA A 15 -16.02 20.27 -25.62
N THR A 16 -17.21 19.71 -25.66
CA THR A 16 -17.90 19.23 -24.48
C THR A 16 -17.09 18.07 -23.93
N THR A 17 -16.16 18.37 -23.05
CA THR A 17 -15.73 17.39 -22.06
C THR A 17 -16.97 17.07 -21.26
N SER A 18 -17.63 15.99 -21.62
CA SER A 18 -18.68 15.38 -20.78
C SER A 18 -17.98 14.93 -19.49
N SER A 19 -17.88 15.85 -18.53
CA SER A 19 -17.75 15.50 -17.13
C SER A 19 -19.00 14.70 -16.79
N PHE A 20 -18.90 13.38 -16.91
CA PHE A 20 -19.92 12.50 -16.39
C PHE A 20 -20.01 12.78 -14.90
N CYS A 21 -21.08 13.41 -14.47
CA CYS A 21 -21.51 13.48 -13.09
C CYS A 21 -21.79 12.03 -12.65
N LEU A 22 -20.73 11.30 -12.25
CA LEU A 22 -20.83 9.99 -11.65
C LEU A 22 -21.52 10.22 -10.32
N GLY A 23 -22.79 9.89 -10.23
CA GLY A 23 -23.44 9.74 -8.95
C GLY A 23 -22.58 8.83 -8.09
N ALA A 24 -22.43 9.14 -6.80
CA ALA A 24 -21.42 8.62 -5.89
C ALA A 24 -21.29 7.08 -5.93
N ASP A 25 -20.49 6.57 -6.86
CA ASP A 25 -20.11 5.16 -6.88
C ASP A 25 -19.26 4.87 -5.65
N ARG A 26 -19.54 3.77 -4.97
CA ARG A 26 -18.79 3.33 -3.80
C ARG A 26 -17.93 2.13 -4.17
N VAL A 27 -16.72 2.12 -3.66
CA VAL A 27 -15.81 0.99 -3.74
C VAL A 27 -15.45 0.52 -2.34
N VAL A 28 -15.29 -0.77 -2.17
CA VAL A 28 -14.69 -1.36 -0.99
C VAL A 28 -13.33 -1.92 -1.39
N LEU A 29 -12.36 -1.82 -0.51
CA LEU A 29 -11.02 -2.36 -0.69
C LEU A 29 -10.50 -2.86 0.66
N ASP A 30 -9.56 -3.77 0.64
CA ASP A 30 -8.80 -4.13 1.83
C ASP A 30 -7.50 -3.32 1.91
N ARG A 31 -7.21 -2.83 3.11
CA ARG A 31 -5.98 -2.10 3.41
C ARG A 31 -5.14 -2.90 4.39
N LEU A 32 -3.89 -3.09 4.07
CA LEU A 32 -2.89 -3.62 4.98
C LEU A 32 -2.09 -2.45 5.58
N GLY A 33 -2.39 -2.15 6.83
CA GLY A 33 -1.82 -1.01 7.54
C GLY A 33 -2.36 -0.92 8.97
N PRO A 34 -1.92 0.07 9.74
CA PRO A 34 -2.45 0.30 11.07
C PRO A 34 -3.91 0.76 10.99
N THR A 35 -4.70 0.34 11.96
CA THR A 35 -6.06 0.86 12.15
C THR A 35 -6.09 2.12 13.00
N GLN A 36 -5.00 2.39 13.71
CA GLN A 36 -4.80 3.56 14.54
C GLN A 36 -3.32 3.87 14.66
N ALA A 37 -2.94 5.13 14.59
CA ALA A 37 -1.62 5.62 14.92
C ALA A 37 -1.74 6.89 15.74
N THR A 38 -0.95 7.03 16.81
CA THR A 38 -1.03 8.15 17.76
C THR A 38 0.37 8.67 18.03
N ILE A 39 0.54 9.99 18.05
CA ILE A 39 1.80 10.62 18.45
C ILE A 39 1.88 10.65 19.99
N LEU A 40 2.98 10.12 20.51
CA LEU A 40 3.32 10.08 21.92
C LEU A 40 4.58 10.89 22.19
N VAL A 41 4.67 11.46 23.38
CA VAL A 41 5.90 12.06 23.90
C VAL A 41 6.20 11.49 25.27
N SER A 42 7.47 11.23 25.55
CA SER A 42 7.96 10.80 26.86
C SER A 42 9.31 11.43 27.20
N ASN A 43 9.77 11.25 28.43
CA ASN A 43 11.19 11.43 28.73
C ASN A 43 12.02 10.38 27.95
N ALA A 44 13.31 10.67 27.74
CA ALA A 44 14.20 9.75 27.01
C ALA A 44 14.30 8.34 27.65
N ASP A 45 14.08 8.22 28.95
CA ASP A 45 14.04 6.95 29.67
C ASP A 45 12.68 6.20 29.58
N GLY A 46 11.71 6.77 28.86
CA GLY A 46 10.36 6.23 28.69
C GLY A 46 9.37 6.63 29.80
N SER A 47 9.83 7.33 30.85
CA SER A 47 8.92 7.83 31.90
C SER A 47 8.08 9.01 31.40
N GLY A 48 6.92 9.24 32.04
CA GLY A 48 6.06 10.37 31.70
C GLY A 48 5.43 10.32 30.31
N GLU A 49 5.28 9.13 29.72
CA GLU A 49 4.64 8.95 28.42
C GLU A 49 3.22 9.51 28.42
N ARG A 50 2.89 10.29 27.39
CA ARG A 50 1.54 10.80 27.15
C ARG A 50 1.25 10.97 25.67
N ALA A 51 -0.01 10.87 25.30
CA ALA A 51 -0.45 11.15 23.94
C ALA A 51 -0.47 12.67 23.67
N LEU A 52 0.01 13.05 22.49
CA LEU A 52 -0.12 14.42 21.96
C LEU A 52 -1.35 14.54 21.06
N THR A 53 -1.68 13.48 20.32
CA THR A 53 -2.85 13.48 19.43
C THR A 53 -3.93 12.57 19.97
N GLN A 54 -5.19 12.85 19.60
CA GLN A 54 -6.33 12.07 20.04
C GLN A 54 -6.48 10.81 19.17
N PRO A 55 -6.97 9.69 19.75
CA PRO A 55 -7.33 8.50 18.99
C PRO A 55 -8.39 8.81 17.91
N GLY A 56 -8.32 8.14 16.76
CA GLY A 56 -9.33 8.24 15.69
C GLY A 56 -8.82 8.76 14.36
N SER A 57 -7.55 9.16 14.29
CA SER A 57 -6.82 9.43 13.06
C SER A 57 -5.55 8.57 12.99
N LEU A 58 -4.98 8.47 11.78
CA LEU A 58 -3.63 7.95 11.59
C LEU A 58 -2.68 9.15 11.69
N ASP A 59 -1.96 9.25 12.82
CA ASP A 59 -0.95 10.29 13.07
C ASP A 59 0.41 9.61 13.25
N TYR A 60 1.39 9.93 12.40
CA TYR A 60 2.66 9.23 12.35
C TYR A 60 3.83 10.14 11.91
N ASN A 61 5.05 9.61 11.90
CA ASN A 61 6.28 10.28 11.48
C ASN A 61 6.53 11.65 12.13
N PRO A 62 6.53 11.74 13.48
CA PRO A 62 6.76 13.01 14.17
C PRO A 62 8.23 13.44 14.11
N SER A 63 8.48 14.77 14.08
CA SER A 63 9.80 15.36 14.14
C SER A 63 9.78 16.67 14.92
N TRP A 64 10.77 16.85 15.85
CA TRP A 64 10.93 18.06 16.62
C TRP A 64 11.43 19.23 15.78
N SER A 65 10.94 20.43 16.10
CA SER A 65 11.56 21.68 15.64
C SER A 65 12.91 21.94 16.35
N PRO A 66 13.85 22.66 15.72
CA PRO A 66 15.15 22.92 16.31
C PRO A 66 15.10 23.79 17.58
N LYS A 67 14.01 24.53 17.81
CA LYS A 67 13.76 25.30 19.05
C LYS A 67 13.03 24.53 20.14
N GLY A 68 12.48 23.35 19.78
CA GLY A 68 11.71 22.53 20.71
C GLY A 68 10.30 23.07 21.00
N ASP A 69 9.82 24.03 20.22
CA ASP A 69 8.50 24.66 20.38
C ASP A 69 7.41 24.00 19.55
N TRP A 70 7.78 23.25 18.49
CA TRP A 70 6.87 22.53 17.63
C TRP A 70 7.30 21.09 17.39
N ILE A 71 6.31 20.25 17.09
CA ILE A 71 6.45 18.90 16.53
C ILE A 71 5.67 18.87 15.23
N VAL A 72 6.33 18.61 14.09
CA VAL A 72 5.68 18.35 12.82
C VAL A 72 5.40 16.85 12.70
N PHE A 73 4.29 16.46 12.11
CA PHE A 73 3.91 15.07 11.92
C PHE A 73 2.94 14.94 10.74
N THR A 74 2.74 13.72 10.27
CA THR A 74 1.78 13.40 9.21
C THR A 74 0.46 12.94 9.82
N SER A 75 -0.66 13.36 9.23
CA SER A 75 -2.00 12.98 9.65
C SER A 75 -2.96 12.78 8.49
N GLU A 76 -3.74 11.69 8.53
CA GLU A 76 -4.79 11.40 7.54
C GLU A 76 -6.18 11.91 7.98
N ARG A 77 -6.26 12.78 8.99
CA ARG A 77 -7.54 13.29 9.56
C ARG A 77 -8.42 14.06 8.58
N ALA A 78 -7.83 14.61 7.51
CA ALA A 78 -8.54 15.32 6.46
C ALA A 78 -8.85 14.48 5.22
N GLY A 79 -8.45 13.19 5.23
CA GLY A 79 -8.72 12.23 4.15
C GLY A 79 -7.50 11.88 3.31
N SER A 80 -6.58 12.82 3.06
CA SER A 80 -5.23 12.60 2.55
C SER A 80 -4.21 12.66 3.69
N ALA A 81 -3.01 12.13 3.45
CA ALA A 81 -1.89 12.31 4.36
C ALA A 81 -1.32 13.71 4.15
N ASP A 82 -1.44 14.56 5.17
CA ASP A 82 -0.97 15.93 5.18
C ASP A 82 -0.05 16.20 6.36
N LEU A 83 0.77 17.24 6.23
CA LEU A 83 1.62 17.70 7.31
C LEU A 83 0.83 18.59 8.29
N TYR A 84 1.00 18.29 9.57
CA TYR A 84 0.49 19.06 10.69
C TYR A 84 1.63 19.40 11.64
N ARG A 85 1.44 20.43 12.46
CA ARG A 85 2.29 20.70 13.61
C ARG A 85 1.48 20.93 14.88
N ILE A 86 2.10 20.63 16.01
CA ILE A 86 1.49 20.74 17.34
C ILE A 86 2.57 21.18 18.34
N HIS A 87 2.19 21.91 19.41
CA HIS A 87 3.11 22.19 20.49
C HIS A 87 3.39 20.92 21.33
N PRO A 88 4.57 20.84 21.99
CA PRO A 88 4.88 19.69 22.83
C PRO A 88 3.93 19.45 24.00
N ASP A 89 3.15 20.44 24.41
CA ASP A 89 2.11 20.32 25.42
C ASP A 89 0.78 19.74 24.88
N GLY A 90 0.65 19.60 23.57
CA GLY A 90 -0.54 19.13 22.86
C GLY A 90 -1.47 20.24 22.39
N GLY A 91 -1.12 21.51 22.59
CA GLY A 91 -1.87 22.67 22.09
C GLY A 91 -1.47 23.09 20.68
N GLY A 92 -2.20 24.04 20.09
CA GLY A 92 -1.82 24.72 18.87
C GLY A 92 -1.75 23.85 17.61
N LEU A 93 -2.64 22.87 17.45
CA LEU A 93 -2.68 22.01 16.26
C LEU A 93 -2.96 22.86 15.00
N GLU A 94 -2.05 22.78 14.03
CA GLU A 94 -2.13 23.49 12.75
C GLU A 94 -1.85 22.57 11.56
N ARG A 95 -2.60 22.70 10.47
CA ARG A 95 -2.34 22.03 9.20
C ARG A 95 -1.36 22.86 8.38
N LEU A 96 -0.30 22.24 7.86
CA LEU A 96 0.75 22.91 7.07
C LEU A 96 0.57 22.68 5.56
N THR A 97 0.04 21.53 5.15
CA THR A 97 -0.24 21.22 3.75
C THR A 97 -1.71 20.88 3.56
N ASP A 98 -2.24 21.17 2.36
CA ASP A 98 -3.62 20.92 1.94
C ASP A 98 -3.63 20.55 0.45
N ASP A 99 -2.94 19.47 0.12
CA ASP A 99 -2.85 18.93 -1.23
C ASP A 99 -3.50 17.55 -1.24
N PRO A 100 -4.24 17.14 -2.29
CA PRO A 100 -4.79 15.77 -2.35
C PRO A 100 -3.72 14.68 -2.46
N ALA A 101 -2.47 15.04 -2.75
CA ALA A 101 -1.34 14.11 -2.77
C ALA A 101 -0.93 13.70 -1.35
N TYR A 102 -0.20 12.60 -1.27
CA TYR A 102 0.45 12.13 -0.05
C TYR A 102 1.61 13.05 0.33
N ASP A 103 1.59 13.64 1.52
CA ASP A 103 2.64 14.45 2.13
C ASP A 103 3.09 13.83 3.46
N ASP A 104 4.38 13.48 3.60
CA ASP A 104 4.88 12.74 4.76
C ASP A 104 6.37 13.00 5.07
N GLN A 105 6.87 12.40 6.18
CA GLN A 105 8.29 12.31 6.56
C GLN A 105 8.97 13.68 6.72
N ALA A 106 8.28 14.60 7.36
CA ALA A 106 8.69 15.99 7.48
C ALA A 106 9.85 16.21 8.47
N GLY A 107 10.78 17.11 8.12
CA GLY A 107 11.87 17.56 8.98
C GLY A 107 12.14 19.05 8.86
N PHE A 108 12.24 19.75 9.99
CA PHE A 108 12.55 21.19 10.01
C PHE A 108 14.00 21.50 9.57
N SER A 109 14.19 22.62 8.88
CA SER A 109 15.49 23.25 8.70
C SER A 109 16.05 23.77 10.04
N PRO A 110 17.39 23.93 10.19
CA PRO A 110 18.00 24.37 11.46
C PRO A 110 17.50 25.73 11.95
N ASP A 111 17.09 26.61 11.07
CA ASP A 111 16.49 27.90 11.40
C ASP A 111 15.00 27.82 11.79
N GLY A 112 14.35 26.66 11.54
CA GLY A 112 12.93 26.43 11.78
C GLY A 112 11.97 27.11 10.82
N GLN A 113 12.49 27.68 9.72
CA GLN A 113 11.66 28.45 8.77
C GLN A 113 11.12 27.58 7.62
N ARG A 114 11.78 26.45 7.36
CA ARG A 114 11.43 25.53 6.27
C ARG A 114 11.22 24.12 6.80
N VAL A 115 10.47 23.31 6.05
CA VAL A 115 10.28 21.89 6.30
C VAL A 115 10.58 21.16 5.00
N VAL A 116 11.51 20.20 5.02
CA VAL A 116 11.67 19.24 3.93
C VAL A 116 10.73 18.07 4.18
N PHE A 117 10.11 17.54 3.13
CA PHE A 117 9.16 16.45 3.24
C PHE A 117 9.06 15.63 1.95
N VAL A 118 8.45 14.48 2.03
CA VAL A 118 8.13 13.62 0.88
C VAL A 118 6.74 13.98 0.37
N SER A 119 6.59 14.10 -0.95
CA SER A 119 5.28 14.31 -1.57
C SER A 119 5.16 13.61 -2.91
N THR A 120 3.96 13.14 -3.21
CA THR A 120 3.59 12.50 -4.49
C THR A 120 2.95 13.47 -5.50
N ARG A 121 2.81 14.76 -5.18
CA ARG A 121 2.13 15.79 -6.01
C ARG A 121 2.70 15.99 -7.42
N ALA A 122 3.91 15.50 -7.69
CA ALA A 122 4.53 15.53 -9.01
C ALA A 122 4.45 14.14 -9.67
N GLY A 123 3.26 13.71 -10.06
CA GLY A 123 3.07 12.50 -10.85
C GLY A 123 3.00 11.20 -10.04
N GLY A 124 2.66 11.27 -8.75
CA GLY A 124 2.36 10.11 -7.90
C GLY A 124 3.58 9.39 -7.31
N ARG A 125 4.81 9.84 -7.61
CA ARG A 125 6.02 9.28 -7.03
C ARG A 125 6.50 10.08 -5.83
N ALA A 126 7.06 9.38 -4.84
CA ALA A 126 7.65 9.98 -3.66
C ALA A 126 8.90 10.79 -4.05
N ASN A 127 8.82 12.10 -3.99
CA ASN A 127 9.92 13.03 -4.23
C ASN A 127 10.01 14.02 -3.07
N LEU A 128 11.18 14.64 -2.89
CA LEU A 128 11.39 15.64 -1.85
C LEU A 128 10.87 17.01 -2.28
N TRP A 129 10.25 17.67 -1.34
CA TRP A 129 9.73 19.03 -1.43
C TRP A 129 10.18 19.86 -0.24
N VAL A 130 10.23 21.17 -0.40
CA VAL A 130 10.53 22.10 0.68
C VAL A 130 9.35 23.07 0.84
N LEU A 131 8.81 23.13 2.04
CA LEU A 131 7.75 24.03 2.47
C LEU A 131 8.34 25.21 3.24
N ASP A 132 8.02 26.43 2.87
CA ASP A 132 8.20 27.61 3.71
C ASP A 132 7.05 27.67 4.73
N VAL A 133 7.38 27.62 6.02
CA VAL A 133 6.39 27.48 7.10
C VAL A 133 5.49 28.71 7.23
N THR A 134 6.00 29.90 6.89
CA THR A 134 5.26 31.16 7.01
C THR A 134 4.27 31.37 5.87
N SER A 135 4.73 31.17 4.63
CA SER A 135 3.90 31.35 3.43
C SER A 135 3.11 30.11 3.06
N GLN A 136 3.41 28.94 3.66
CA GLN A 136 2.87 27.62 3.32
C GLN A 136 3.05 27.24 1.84
N LYS A 137 4.05 27.82 1.18
CA LYS A 137 4.38 27.51 -0.21
C LYS A 137 5.35 26.34 -0.27
N ALA A 138 4.94 25.25 -0.93
CA ALA A 138 5.79 24.12 -1.23
C ALA A 138 6.47 24.26 -2.60
N THR A 139 7.75 23.88 -2.68
CA THR A 139 8.53 23.86 -3.93
C THR A 139 9.23 22.50 -4.09
N PRO A 140 9.28 21.94 -5.32
CA PRO A 140 9.95 20.66 -5.56
C PRO A 140 11.45 20.80 -5.33
N LEU A 141 12.06 19.77 -4.70
CA LEU A 141 13.49 19.68 -4.48
C LEU A 141 14.12 18.60 -5.35
N THR A 142 13.48 17.44 -5.45
CA THR A 142 13.94 16.32 -6.29
C THR A 142 12.89 15.92 -7.31
N SER A 143 13.32 15.13 -8.29
CA SER A 143 12.47 14.55 -9.33
C SER A 143 13.10 13.27 -9.86
N GLY A 144 12.33 12.47 -10.58
CA GLY A 144 12.81 11.24 -11.23
C GLY A 144 11.88 10.06 -11.04
N ASP A 145 12.31 8.90 -11.54
CA ASP A 145 11.53 7.66 -11.51
C ASP A 145 11.67 6.86 -10.21
N GLY A 146 12.69 7.13 -9.40
CA GLY A 146 12.90 6.54 -8.08
C GLY A 146 12.17 7.29 -6.97
N GLY A 147 11.88 6.60 -5.86
CA GLY A 147 11.41 7.22 -4.64
C GLY A 147 12.56 7.83 -3.83
N ASP A 148 12.29 8.94 -3.18
CA ASP A 148 13.18 9.64 -2.25
C ASP A 148 12.51 9.69 -0.88
N PHE A 149 13.20 9.24 0.17
CA PHE A 149 12.59 8.99 1.48
C PHE A 149 13.41 9.55 2.63
N ARG A 150 12.73 9.79 3.77
CA ARG A 150 13.36 10.08 5.07
C ARG A 150 14.38 11.21 5.04
N PRO A 151 14.02 12.39 4.50
CA PRO A 151 14.96 13.51 4.43
C PRO A 151 15.37 14.03 5.81
N SER A 152 16.58 14.56 5.89
CA SER A 152 17.14 15.15 7.10
C SER A 152 18.06 16.31 6.76
N TRP A 153 17.80 17.49 7.34
CA TRP A 153 18.67 18.66 7.21
C TRP A 153 19.98 18.47 7.99
N SER A 154 21.09 18.92 7.41
CA SER A 154 22.32 19.06 8.15
C SER A 154 22.22 20.20 9.19
N PRO A 155 22.89 20.09 10.35
CA PRO A 155 22.87 21.13 11.39
C PRO A 155 23.31 22.52 10.91
N ASP A 156 24.22 22.61 9.92
CA ASP A 156 24.65 23.85 9.30
C ASP A 156 23.67 24.40 8.22
N GLY A 157 22.69 23.58 7.82
CA GLY A 157 21.68 23.95 6.82
C GLY A 157 22.15 23.90 5.36
N GLU A 158 23.38 23.43 5.11
CA GLU A 158 23.99 23.37 3.77
C GLU A 158 23.50 22.20 2.95
N TRP A 159 23.11 21.09 3.61
CA TRP A 159 22.75 19.84 2.96
C TRP A 159 21.43 19.26 3.48
N ILE A 160 20.81 18.44 2.63
CA ILE A 160 19.72 17.52 2.98
C ILE A 160 20.20 16.11 2.61
N ALA A 161 20.24 15.21 3.60
CA ALA A 161 20.49 13.79 3.40
C ALA A 161 19.16 13.04 3.27
N PHE A 162 19.10 12.04 2.42
CA PHE A 162 17.89 11.23 2.20
C PHE A 162 18.25 9.84 1.67
N SER A 163 17.40 8.86 1.86
CA SER A 163 17.49 7.57 1.17
C SER A 163 16.75 7.61 -0.15
N SER A 164 17.25 6.88 -1.14
CA SER A 164 16.60 6.82 -2.46
C SER A 164 16.82 5.49 -3.16
N ASP A 165 15.78 4.99 -3.80
CA ASP A 165 15.84 3.81 -4.65
C ASP A 165 16.04 4.12 -6.15
N ARG A 166 16.39 5.37 -6.49
CA ARG A 166 16.62 5.85 -7.86
C ARG A 166 17.73 5.13 -8.63
N GLY A 167 18.64 4.47 -7.94
CA GLY A 167 19.69 3.63 -8.52
C GLY A 167 19.37 2.14 -8.51
N SER A 168 18.14 1.76 -8.16
CA SER A 168 17.74 0.36 -8.02
C SER A 168 17.24 -0.21 -9.34
N ASP A 169 18.08 -1.01 -10.01
CA ASP A 169 17.76 -1.78 -11.21
C ASP A 169 17.41 -3.25 -10.90
N LEU A 170 16.89 -3.54 -9.72
CA LEU A 170 16.53 -4.91 -9.39
C LEU A 170 15.40 -5.39 -10.30
N PRO A 171 15.65 -6.45 -11.09
CA PRO A 171 14.58 -7.09 -11.83
C PRO A 171 13.56 -7.67 -10.83
N PRO A 172 12.27 -7.69 -11.16
CA PRO A 172 11.28 -8.38 -10.34
C PRO A 172 11.76 -9.80 -10.08
N ALA A 173 11.77 -10.22 -8.84
CA ALA A 173 12.19 -11.58 -8.49
C ALA A 173 11.28 -12.57 -9.22
N LYS A 174 11.88 -13.58 -9.89
CA LYS A 174 11.17 -14.56 -10.70
C LYS A 174 10.09 -15.26 -9.84
N GLY A 175 8.82 -15.14 -10.25
CA GLY A 175 7.69 -15.72 -9.53
C GLY A 175 7.18 -14.93 -8.33
N ARG A 176 7.61 -13.69 -8.13
CA ARG A 176 7.17 -12.82 -7.03
C ARG A 176 6.31 -11.67 -7.54
N TRP A 177 5.37 -11.26 -6.72
CA TRP A 177 4.56 -10.06 -6.92
C TRP A 177 5.30 -8.83 -6.45
N GLU A 178 6.03 -8.99 -5.34
CA GLU A 178 6.69 -7.92 -4.64
C GLU A 178 8.05 -7.60 -5.28
N ARG A 179 8.42 -6.35 -5.18
CA ARG A 179 9.75 -5.88 -5.54
C ARG A 179 10.62 -5.82 -4.29
N LEU A 180 11.88 -6.23 -4.44
CA LEU A 180 12.90 -5.88 -3.46
C LEU A 180 13.20 -4.39 -3.62
N GLN A 181 13.33 -3.66 -2.51
CA GLN A 181 13.80 -2.30 -2.51
C GLN A 181 15.30 -2.30 -2.20
N LEU A 182 16.08 -1.70 -3.10
CA LEU A 182 17.44 -1.26 -2.81
C LEU A 182 17.39 0.25 -2.62
N ALA A 183 18.08 0.75 -1.63
CA ALA A 183 18.22 2.18 -1.44
C ALA A 183 19.61 2.54 -0.97
N ASP A 184 20.06 3.71 -1.40
CA ASP A 184 21.31 4.31 -0.98
C ASP A 184 21.06 5.70 -0.35
N VAL A 185 22.04 6.18 0.39
CA VAL A 185 22.02 7.52 0.95
C VAL A 185 22.55 8.53 -0.06
N TYR A 186 21.78 9.58 -0.25
CA TYR A 186 22.08 10.72 -1.13
C TYR A 186 22.13 12.02 -0.35
N LEU A 187 22.84 13.00 -0.92
CA LEU A 187 22.87 14.38 -0.47
C LEU A 187 22.43 15.31 -1.59
N ILE A 188 21.78 16.41 -1.21
CA ILE A 188 21.38 17.49 -2.09
C ILE A 188 21.44 18.82 -1.34
N HIS A 189 21.77 19.93 -2.00
CA HIS A 189 21.62 21.25 -1.41
C HIS A 189 20.14 21.69 -1.38
N PRO A 190 19.75 22.58 -0.46
CA PRO A 190 18.39 23.07 -0.36
C PRO A 190 17.85 23.82 -1.60
N ASP A 191 18.74 24.24 -2.50
CA ASP A 191 18.41 24.84 -3.79
C ASP A 191 18.25 23.82 -4.94
N GLY A 192 18.41 22.52 -4.64
CA GLY A 192 18.31 21.43 -5.61
C GLY A 192 19.64 21.09 -6.32
N SER A 193 20.71 21.84 -6.06
CA SER A 193 22.02 21.56 -6.64
C SER A 193 22.79 20.48 -5.86
N GLY A 194 23.89 19.97 -6.43
CA GLY A 194 24.83 19.10 -5.74
C GLY A 194 24.33 17.70 -5.42
N LEU A 195 23.26 17.21 -6.10
CA LEU A 195 22.76 15.86 -5.91
C LEU A 195 23.87 14.83 -6.12
N ARG A 196 24.16 14.02 -5.08
CA ARG A 196 25.16 12.97 -5.16
C ARG A 196 24.86 11.82 -4.21
N ARG A 197 25.24 10.62 -4.59
CA ARG A 197 25.20 9.40 -3.79
C ARG A 197 26.44 9.35 -2.88
N ILE A 198 26.28 8.93 -1.63
CA ILE A 198 27.38 8.80 -0.66
C ILE A 198 27.50 7.40 -0.05
N SER A 199 26.56 6.49 -0.32
CA SER A 199 26.70 5.06 0.01
C SER A 199 26.64 4.21 -1.26
N GLU A 200 27.30 3.05 -1.24
CA GLU A 200 27.30 2.09 -2.35
C GLU A 200 27.37 0.67 -1.79
N HIS A 201 26.31 0.29 -1.09
CA HIS A 201 26.29 -0.96 -0.31
C HIS A 201 25.87 -2.19 -1.12
N GLY A 202 25.28 -2.02 -2.30
CA GLY A 202 24.65 -3.12 -3.07
C GLY A 202 23.49 -3.77 -2.32
N GLY A 203 22.96 -3.10 -1.29
CA GLY A 203 21.87 -3.50 -0.43
C GLY A 203 20.94 -2.34 -0.16
N PHE A 204 20.57 -2.16 1.08
CA PHE A 204 19.69 -1.09 1.54
C PHE A 204 20.36 -0.27 2.64
N CYS A 205 20.47 1.04 2.44
CA CYS A 205 20.85 2.00 3.49
C CYS A 205 19.75 3.06 3.58
N GLY A 206 19.23 3.30 4.79
CA GLY A 206 18.09 4.18 5.00
C GLY A 206 18.12 5.05 6.25
N SER A 207 17.12 5.93 6.34
CA SER A 207 16.85 6.87 7.43
C SER A 207 18.10 7.67 7.86
N PRO A 208 18.78 8.38 6.94
CA PRO A 208 20.00 9.11 7.26
C PRO A 208 19.72 10.24 8.24
N LYS A 209 20.59 10.38 9.26
CA LYS A 209 20.60 11.47 10.23
C LYS A 209 22.02 11.99 10.40
N TRP A 210 22.15 13.27 10.62
CA TRP A 210 23.44 13.97 10.67
C TRP A 210 24.15 13.83 12.02
N THR A 211 25.48 13.80 11.97
CA THR A 211 26.31 14.10 13.15
C THR A 211 26.18 15.59 13.49
N PRO A 212 26.37 15.97 14.78
CA PRO A 212 26.27 17.38 15.21
C PRO A 212 27.25 18.34 14.51
N ASP A 213 28.34 17.85 13.96
CA ASP A 213 29.37 18.62 13.25
C ASP A 213 29.10 18.75 11.73
N SER A 214 28.00 18.19 11.23
CA SER A 214 27.63 18.14 9.80
C SER A 214 28.64 17.42 8.89
N GLN A 215 29.60 16.66 9.44
CA GLN A 215 30.65 16.00 8.64
C GLN A 215 30.29 14.57 8.23
N SER A 216 29.31 13.97 8.87
CA SER A 216 28.89 12.60 8.57
C SER A 216 27.38 12.44 8.74
N VAL A 217 26.84 11.38 8.16
CA VAL A 217 25.49 10.88 8.44
C VAL A 217 25.57 9.50 9.06
N VAL A 218 24.61 9.15 9.89
CA VAL A 218 24.38 7.77 10.33
C VAL A 218 23.16 7.24 9.60
N ALA A 219 23.24 6.00 9.12
CA ALA A 219 22.16 5.27 8.49
C ALA A 219 22.11 3.84 9.04
N TYR A 220 20.99 3.16 8.88
CA TYR A 220 20.98 1.72 9.01
C TYR A 220 21.21 1.10 7.64
N CYS A 221 22.03 0.03 7.60
CA CYS A 221 22.32 -0.66 6.35
C CYS A 221 22.13 -2.17 6.52
N THR A 222 21.56 -2.81 5.49
CA THR A 222 21.29 -4.25 5.47
C THR A 222 21.43 -4.80 4.04
N SER A 223 21.49 -6.13 3.90
CA SER A 223 21.49 -6.74 2.56
C SER A 223 20.10 -6.66 1.91
N ALA A 224 20.06 -6.65 0.58
CA ALA A 224 18.79 -6.72 -0.16
C ALA A 224 17.96 -7.95 0.20
N GLN A 225 18.62 -9.08 0.48
CA GLN A 225 17.95 -10.31 0.89
C GLN A 225 17.34 -10.18 2.28
N ASP A 226 18.00 -9.47 3.19
CA ASP A 226 17.52 -9.30 4.55
C ASP A 226 16.33 -8.34 4.63
N THR A 227 16.25 -7.31 3.76
CA THR A 227 15.05 -6.47 3.66
C THR A 227 13.79 -7.31 3.41
N TRP A 228 13.93 -8.37 2.62
CA TRP A 228 12.85 -9.31 2.36
C TRP A 228 12.50 -10.18 3.56
N THR A 229 13.51 -10.67 4.30
CA THR A 229 13.33 -11.63 5.38
C THR A 229 12.88 -11.01 6.69
N TYR A 230 13.30 -9.79 6.98
CA TYR A 230 12.87 -9.04 8.18
C TYR A 230 11.38 -8.75 8.25
N ARG A 231 10.73 -8.61 7.11
CA ARG A 231 9.27 -8.49 6.99
C ARG A 231 8.50 -9.63 7.66
N PHE A 232 9.08 -10.82 7.66
CA PHE A 232 8.44 -12.01 8.22
C PHE A 232 8.87 -12.28 9.67
N GLY A 233 9.52 -11.31 10.33
CA GLY A 233 9.90 -11.38 11.73
C GLY A 233 11.03 -12.36 12.02
N ARG A 234 12.08 -12.38 11.18
CA ARG A 234 13.31 -13.12 11.52
C ARG A 234 14.03 -12.48 12.70
N GLU A 235 14.48 -13.31 13.64
CA GLU A 235 15.20 -12.90 14.84
C GLU A 235 16.71 -12.76 14.64
N ASP A 236 17.24 -13.24 13.52
CA ASP A 236 18.66 -13.37 13.21
C ASP A 236 19.21 -12.31 12.24
N GLY A 237 18.47 -11.20 12.08
CA GLY A 237 18.90 -10.07 11.26
C GLY A 237 20.15 -9.38 11.82
N ASP A 238 21.02 -8.91 10.95
CA ASP A 238 22.25 -8.17 11.30
C ASP A 238 22.25 -6.80 10.57
N ASP A 239 21.28 -5.94 10.92
CA ASP A 239 21.29 -4.56 10.44
C ASP A 239 22.38 -3.79 11.17
N LYS A 240 23.21 -3.11 10.39
CA LYS A 240 24.32 -2.32 10.91
C LYS A 240 23.94 -0.85 10.90
N LEU A 241 24.17 -0.19 12.03
CA LEU A 241 24.24 1.26 12.05
C LEU A 241 25.63 1.65 11.55
N VAL A 242 25.68 2.48 10.52
CA VAL A 242 26.89 2.88 9.82
C VAL A 242 26.99 4.40 9.81
N LYS A 243 28.16 4.92 10.19
CA LYS A 243 28.51 6.33 9.99
C LYS A 243 29.20 6.48 8.65
N ILE A 244 28.72 7.37 7.80
CA ILE A 244 29.21 7.66 6.46
C ILE A 244 29.78 9.09 6.45
N ASP A 245 31.06 9.25 6.18
CA ASP A 245 31.71 10.54 5.99
C ASP A 245 31.25 11.17 4.68
N ILE A 246 30.73 12.40 4.72
CA ILE A 246 30.10 13.01 3.54
C ILE A 246 31.11 13.42 2.46
N ALA A 247 32.37 13.68 2.81
CA ALA A 247 33.36 14.09 1.84
C ALA A 247 33.98 12.90 1.08
N THR A 248 34.16 11.78 1.77
CA THR A 248 34.88 10.61 1.23
C THR A 248 34.01 9.43 0.92
N GLY A 249 32.79 9.36 1.47
CA GLY A 249 31.92 8.17 1.43
C GLY A 249 32.43 7.03 2.32
N SER A 250 33.46 7.26 3.16
CA SER A 250 34.01 6.23 4.02
C SER A 250 33.03 5.81 5.11
N GLU A 251 32.84 4.51 5.25
CA GLU A 251 31.91 3.91 6.19
C GLU A 251 32.58 3.41 7.45
N THR A 252 31.98 3.67 8.60
CA THR A 252 32.42 3.18 9.90
C THR A 252 31.26 2.52 10.62
N PRO A 253 31.29 1.20 10.89
CA PRO A 253 30.24 0.54 11.67
C PRO A 253 30.17 1.12 13.10
N LEU A 254 28.95 1.44 13.54
CA LEU A 254 28.63 1.95 14.87
C LEU A 254 27.95 0.91 15.76
N SER A 255 27.44 -0.16 15.18
CA SER A 255 26.80 -1.24 15.93
C SER A 255 27.34 -2.60 15.52
N ALA A 256 27.26 -3.55 16.45
CA ALA A 256 27.62 -4.95 16.24
C ALA A 256 26.52 -5.86 16.81
N GLY A 257 26.52 -7.10 16.35
CA GLY A 257 25.62 -8.15 16.83
C GLY A 257 24.24 -8.11 16.18
N PRO A 258 23.47 -9.19 16.37
CA PRO A 258 22.20 -9.39 15.70
C PRO A 258 21.14 -8.38 16.14
N GLY A 259 20.12 -8.24 15.32
CA GLY A 259 18.92 -7.48 15.57
C GLY A 259 18.64 -6.40 14.54
N VAL A 260 17.38 -6.13 14.35
CA VAL A 260 16.85 -5.11 13.41
C VAL A 260 16.96 -3.74 14.07
N LYS A 261 17.92 -2.91 13.64
CA LYS A 261 18.20 -1.56 14.16
C LYS A 261 17.87 -0.54 13.09
N LEU A 262 16.85 0.28 13.32
CA LEU A 262 16.27 1.22 12.37
C LEU A 262 16.33 2.65 12.89
N GLN A 263 16.21 3.62 12.00
CA GLN A 263 16.00 5.04 12.31
C GLN A 263 17.01 5.59 13.35
N PRO A 264 18.31 5.48 13.07
CA PRO A 264 19.32 5.99 14.00
C PRO A 264 19.27 7.52 14.10
N ALA A 265 19.71 8.06 15.25
CA ALA A 265 19.93 9.50 15.44
C ALA A 265 21.10 9.73 16.39
N PHE A 266 21.81 10.86 16.22
CA PHE A 266 22.72 11.36 17.23
C PHE A 266 21.99 12.31 18.18
N LEU A 267 22.19 12.10 19.47
CA LEU A 267 21.74 13.02 20.50
C LEU A 267 22.72 14.16 20.67
N PRO A 268 22.34 15.30 21.27
CA PRO A 268 23.27 16.40 21.59
C PRO A 268 24.46 15.96 22.45
N SER A 269 24.31 14.89 23.21
CA SER A 269 25.38 14.26 23.98
C SER A 269 26.47 13.55 23.14
N GLY A 270 26.19 13.35 21.82
CA GLY A 270 27.01 12.51 20.95
C GLY A 270 26.68 11.00 21.06
N GLU A 271 25.75 10.61 21.93
CA GLU A 271 25.25 9.24 22.03
C GLU A 271 24.35 8.92 20.85
N ILE A 272 24.45 7.70 20.30
CA ILE A 272 23.54 7.23 19.26
C ILE A 272 22.26 6.66 19.87
N ALA A 273 21.12 6.97 19.28
CA ALA A 273 19.84 6.37 19.59
C ALA A 273 19.26 5.68 18.35
N TYR A 274 18.47 4.64 18.52
CA TYR A 274 17.90 3.89 17.41
C TYR A 274 16.62 3.13 17.85
N LEU A 275 15.78 2.83 16.89
CA LEU A 275 14.64 1.94 17.06
C LEU A 275 15.11 0.50 16.90
N ARG A 276 14.68 -0.40 17.79
CA ARG A 276 14.85 -1.84 17.69
C ARG A 276 13.51 -2.49 17.42
N SER A 277 13.44 -3.33 16.38
CA SER A 277 12.20 -3.98 15.92
C SER A 277 12.38 -5.49 15.78
N ASP A 278 13.05 -6.12 16.74
CA ASP A 278 13.15 -7.59 16.80
C ASP A 278 11.88 -8.18 17.38
N LYS A 279 11.59 -9.44 17.04
CA LYS A 279 10.44 -10.18 17.56
C LYS A 279 10.42 -10.28 19.10
N SER A 280 11.61 -10.36 19.71
CA SER A 280 11.79 -10.52 21.15
C SER A 280 12.12 -9.22 21.88
N VAL A 281 12.60 -8.18 21.17
CA VAL A 281 13.06 -6.92 21.76
C VAL A 281 12.66 -5.76 20.88
N GLN A 282 11.72 -4.95 21.37
CA GLN A 282 11.18 -3.81 20.62
C GLN A 282 11.21 -2.55 21.49
N GLY A 283 11.45 -1.41 20.84
CA GLY A 283 11.50 -0.12 21.49
C GLY A 283 12.66 0.76 21.05
N ILE A 284 12.85 1.86 21.75
CA ILE A 284 13.93 2.82 21.53
C ILE A 284 15.13 2.44 22.43
N PHE A 285 16.33 2.48 21.86
CA PHE A 285 17.57 2.12 22.55
C PHE A 285 18.63 3.19 22.36
N TYR A 286 19.56 3.29 23.34
CA TYR A 286 20.65 4.26 23.38
C TYR A 286 22.00 3.56 23.48
N GLY A 287 23.03 4.10 22.83
CA GLY A 287 24.42 3.64 22.91
C GLY A 287 24.55 2.13 22.64
N THR A 288 25.15 1.42 23.58
CA THR A 288 25.38 -0.04 23.50
C THR A 288 24.20 -0.91 23.90
N GLY A 289 22.99 -0.33 23.99
CA GLY A 289 21.77 -1.10 24.27
C GLY A 289 21.02 -0.70 25.54
N LYS A 290 21.27 0.48 26.10
CA LYS A 290 20.45 1.02 27.19
C LYS A 290 19.02 1.26 26.70
N PRO A 291 17.99 0.68 27.33
CA PRO A 291 16.60 0.83 26.89
C PRO A 291 16.03 2.21 27.26
N GLY A 292 15.21 2.75 26.37
CA GLY A 292 14.31 3.88 26.55
C GLY A 292 12.85 3.44 26.50
N PRO A 293 11.96 4.18 25.81
CA PRO A 293 10.57 3.78 25.60
C PRO A 293 10.44 2.39 25.02
N LYS A 294 9.56 1.58 25.62
CA LYS A 294 9.32 0.17 25.23
C LYS A 294 7.95 0.04 24.57
N GLY A 295 7.82 -0.91 23.71
CA GLY A 295 6.54 -1.28 23.09
C GLY A 295 6.73 -1.81 21.70
N ASP A 296 5.73 -2.54 21.27
CA ASP A 296 5.58 -2.99 19.91
C ASP A 296 5.09 -1.80 19.07
N ASP A 297 5.37 -1.82 17.78
CA ASP A 297 4.84 -0.87 16.81
C ASP A 297 5.15 0.63 17.09
N LEU A 298 6.29 0.90 17.71
CA LEU A 298 6.84 2.25 17.78
C LEU A 298 7.50 2.62 16.44
N GLY A 299 7.32 3.87 16.02
CA GLY A 299 7.89 4.38 14.77
C GLY A 299 8.38 5.81 14.87
N SER A 300 9.34 6.13 14.03
CA SER A 300 9.86 7.49 13.77
C SER A 300 10.20 8.30 15.01
N PRO A 301 11.10 7.78 15.89
CA PRO A 301 11.52 8.53 17.07
C PRO A 301 12.29 9.79 16.68
N SER A 302 11.99 10.90 17.35
CA SER A 302 12.68 12.18 17.22
C SER A 302 12.87 12.81 18.59
N TRP A 303 14.03 13.39 18.85
CA TRP A 303 14.41 13.92 20.16
C TRP A 303 14.30 15.43 20.22
N SER A 304 13.92 15.92 21.39
CA SER A 304 13.96 17.36 21.70
C SER A 304 15.40 17.89 21.53
N PRO A 305 15.61 19.19 21.25
CA PRO A 305 16.93 19.77 21.06
C PRO A 305 17.88 19.59 22.23
N ASP A 306 17.37 19.41 23.44
CA ASP A 306 18.16 19.12 24.64
C ASP A 306 18.35 17.61 24.91
N GLY A 307 17.76 16.75 24.07
CA GLY A 307 17.84 15.28 24.17
C GLY A 307 17.08 14.66 25.35
N ARG A 308 16.31 15.45 26.13
CA ARG A 308 15.63 14.96 27.33
C ARG A 308 14.30 14.28 27.05
N GLN A 309 13.64 14.66 25.97
CA GLN A 309 12.36 14.09 25.55
C GLN A 309 12.49 13.42 24.19
N VAL A 310 11.64 12.45 23.94
CA VAL A 310 11.49 11.78 22.66
C VAL A 310 10.01 11.76 22.26
N VAL A 311 9.72 12.12 21.03
CA VAL A 311 8.44 11.96 20.38
C VAL A 311 8.50 10.79 19.41
N TYR A 312 7.43 10.01 19.32
CA TYR A 312 7.34 8.85 18.43
C TYR A 312 5.87 8.55 18.11
N SER A 313 5.63 7.82 17.04
CA SER A 313 4.30 7.25 16.77
C SER A 313 4.19 5.86 17.40
N ARG A 314 2.96 5.51 17.83
CA ARG A 314 2.60 4.13 18.16
C ARG A 314 1.43 3.73 17.28
N SER A 315 1.63 2.66 16.52
CA SER A 315 0.64 2.12 15.60
C SER A 315 -0.04 0.90 16.18
N VAL A 316 -1.33 0.72 15.90
CA VAL A 316 -2.08 -0.47 16.24
C VAL A 316 -2.46 -1.17 14.96
N TYR A 317 -1.84 -2.32 14.72
CA TYR A 317 -2.14 -3.14 13.55
C TYR A 317 -3.22 -4.18 13.89
N LYS A 318 -4.33 -4.10 13.19
CA LYS A 318 -5.29 -5.19 13.09
C LYS A 318 -5.18 -5.68 11.66
N HIS A 319 -4.56 -6.78 11.45
CA HIS A 319 -3.99 -7.37 10.23
C HIS A 319 -4.52 -6.92 8.85
N THR A 320 -5.79 -6.61 8.68
CA THR A 320 -6.36 -6.09 7.42
C THR A 320 -7.66 -5.36 7.73
N SER A 321 -7.84 -4.19 7.20
CA SER A 321 -9.09 -3.42 7.33
C SER A 321 -9.83 -3.39 6.00
N LEU A 322 -11.16 -3.52 6.00
CA LEU A 322 -11.96 -3.18 4.85
C LEU A 322 -12.31 -1.70 4.93
N LEU A 323 -11.99 -0.98 3.88
CA LEU A 323 -12.30 0.43 3.72
C LEU A 323 -13.35 0.62 2.64
N VAL A 324 -14.30 1.51 2.89
CA VAL A 324 -15.21 1.97 1.85
C VAL A 324 -14.82 3.37 1.46
N LYS A 325 -14.48 3.55 0.20
CA LYS A 325 -14.22 4.86 -0.40
C LYS A 325 -15.38 5.28 -1.27
N GLN A 326 -15.76 6.53 -1.14
CA GLN A 326 -16.62 7.19 -2.10
C GLN A 326 -15.74 7.81 -3.18
N TRP A 327 -15.90 7.40 -4.43
CA TRP A 327 -15.08 7.81 -5.56
C TRP A 327 -14.78 9.32 -5.61
N SER A 328 -15.70 10.18 -5.39
CA SER A 328 -15.55 11.61 -5.60
C SER A 328 -15.07 12.42 -4.39
N ARG A 329 -14.80 11.83 -3.22
CA ARG A 329 -14.65 12.59 -1.97
C ARG A 329 -13.54 12.17 -1.03
N ASN A 330 -12.71 11.21 -1.37
CA ASN A 330 -11.61 10.73 -0.50
C ASN A 330 -12.02 10.47 0.97
N LYS A 331 -13.28 10.17 1.24
CA LYS A 331 -13.75 9.85 2.58
C LYS A 331 -13.59 8.37 2.82
N ASN A 332 -12.68 8.03 3.72
CA ASN A 332 -12.48 6.67 4.16
C ASN A 332 -13.45 6.34 5.29
N PHE A 333 -14.10 5.19 5.20
CA PHE A 333 -14.88 4.63 6.29
C PHE A 333 -14.39 3.22 6.54
N GLU A 334 -13.92 2.93 7.74
CA GLU A 334 -13.67 1.55 8.14
C GLU A 334 -15.02 0.85 8.33
N LEU A 335 -15.27 -0.21 7.54
CA LEU A 335 -16.47 -1.03 7.70
C LEU A 335 -16.21 -2.23 8.60
N TYR A 336 -15.09 -2.92 8.39
CA TYR A 336 -14.78 -4.17 9.05
C TYR A 336 -13.27 -4.32 9.21
N SER A 337 -12.84 -4.80 10.37
CA SER A 337 -11.44 -5.14 10.63
C SER A 337 -11.16 -6.61 10.35
N THR A 338 -9.95 -6.95 9.91
CA THR A 338 -9.43 -8.31 9.72
C THR A 338 -10.04 -9.13 8.59
N ALA A 339 -10.68 -8.50 7.60
CA ALA A 339 -11.24 -9.16 6.43
C ALA A 339 -10.51 -8.77 5.15
N TRP A 340 -10.55 -9.65 4.14
CA TRP A 340 -9.96 -9.43 2.82
C TRP A 340 -10.80 -10.07 1.71
N LEU A 341 -10.46 -9.80 0.44
CA LEU A 341 -11.11 -10.30 -0.76
C LEU A 341 -12.62 -10.02 -0.76
N PRO A 342 -13.04 -8.74 -0.69
CA PRO A 342 -14.45 -8.39 -0.68
C PRO A 342 -15.10 -8.63 -2.04
N ALA A 343 -16.35 -9.09 -2.05
CA ALA A 343 -17.17 -9.23 -3.25
C ALA A 343 -18.63 -8.89 -2.94
N TYR A 344 -19.19 -7.88 -3.60
CA TYR A 344 -20.61 -7.57 -3.52
C TYR A 344 -21.43 -8.48 -4.41
N ASP A 345 -22.64 -8.79 -3.99
CA ASP A 345 -23.65 -9.36 -4.87
C ASP A 345 -24.20 -8.29 -5.85
N SER A 346 -24.97 -8.74 -6.83
CA SER A 346 -25.53 -7.85 -7.86
C SER A 346 -26.49 -6.78 -7.31
N SER A 347 -27.06 -6.98 -6.14
CA SER A 347 -27.91 -5.98 -5.47
C SER A 347 -27.12 -4.87 -4.76
N GLY A 348 -25.84 -5.10 -4.45
CA GLY A 348 -25.00 -4.23 -3.62
C GLY A 348 -25.38 -4.21 -2.13
N GLU A 349 -26.21 -5.15 -1.69
CA GLU A 349 -26.67 -5.24 -0.29
C GLU A 349 -25.83 -6.20 0.53
N ARG A 350 -25.34 -7.29 -0.09
CA ARG A 350 -24.57 -8.32 0.58
C ARG A 350 -23.12 -8.31 0.14
N LEU A 351 -22.22 -8.34 1.12
CA LEU A 351 -20.79 -8.37 0.91
C LEU A 351 -20.22 -9.69 1.44
N ALA A 352 -19.65 -10.50 0.56
CA ALA A 352 -18.87 -11.66 0.94
C ALA A 352 -17.42 -11.24 1.24
N VAL A 353 -16.86 -11.74 2.35
CA VAL A 353 -15.48 -11.49 2.77
C VAL A 353 -14.87 -12.72 3.39
N THR A 354 -13.55 -12.84 3.34
CA THR A 354 -12.81 -13.88 4.04
C THR A 354 -12.07 -13.32 5.25
N LYS A 355 -11.92 -14.13 6.31
CA LYS A 355 -11.17 -13.78 7.52
C LYS A 355 -10.40 -14.98 8.05
N LYS A 356 -9.22 -14.74 8.62
CA LYS A 356 -8.58 -15.70 9.53
C LYS A 356 -9.34 -15.72 10.86
N VAL A 357 -9.62 -16.92 11.33
CA VAL A 357 -10.27 -17.14 12.64
C VAL A 357 -9.34 -17.90 13.57
N SER A 358 -9.72 -18.07 14.83
CA SER A 358 -8.93 -18.80 15.83
C SER A 358 -8.54 -20.19 15.34
N GLY A 359 -7.34 -20.65 15.71
CA GLY A 359 -6.82 -21.95 15.28
C GLY A 359 -6.25 -22.01 13.86
N GLY A 360 -6.04 -20.85 13.20
CA GLY A 360 -5.43 -20.78 11.86
C GLY A 360 -6.38 -21.11 10.71
N ALA A 361 -7.65 -21.36 10.99
CA ALA A 361 -8.68 -21.58 9.99
C ALA A 361 -9.04 -20.29 9.24
N THR A 362 -9.61 -20.41 8.05
CA THR A 362 -10.22 -19.31 7.30
C THR A 362 -11.73 -19.50 7.23
N SER A 363 -12.47 -18.42 7.40
CA SER A 363 -13.93 -18.42 7.25
C SER A 363 -14.39 -17.44 6.20
N LEU A 364 -15.45 -17.82 5.48
CA LEU A 364 -16.21 -16.97 4.57
C LEU A 364 -17.42 -16.41 5.34
N PHE A 365 -17.56 -15.10 5.28
CA PHE A 365 -18.65 -14.38 5.91
C PHE A 365 -19.50 -13.68 4.86
N VAL A 366 -20.79 -13.57 5.13
CA VAL A 366 -21.67 -12.66 4.41
C VAL A 366 -22.14 -11.57 5.38
N LEU A 367 -21.92 -10.35 4.96
CA LEU A 367 -22.26 -9.12 5.65
C LEU A 367 -23.46 -8.49 4.93
N ASP A 368 -24.51 -8.22 5.67
CA ASP A 368 -25.73 -7.60 5.19
C ASP A 368 -25.94 -6.34 6.03
N GLU A 369 -26.11 -5.19 5.39
CA GLU A 369 -26.17 -3.90 6.11
C GLU A 369 -27.23 -3.89 7.20
N GLY A 370 -26.82 -3.52 8.41
CA GLY A 370 -27.71 -3.49 9.59
C GLY A 370 -28.01 -4.85 10.21
N LYS A 371 -27.44 -5.95 9.70
CA LYS A 371 -27.59 -7.29 10.27
C LYS A 371 -26.28 -7.78 10.89
N PRO A 372 -26.33 -8.71 11.84
CA PRO A 372 -25.14 -9.38 12.34
C PRO A 372 -24.41 -10.13 11.23
N GLU A 373 -23.08 -10.12 11.29
CA GLU A 373 -22.20 -10.90 10.43
C GLU A 373 -22.56 -12.39 10.49
N LYS A 374 -22.68 -13.04 9.32
CA LYS A 374 -23.01 -14.46 9.20
C LYS A 374 -21.84 -15.25 8.65
N THR A 375 -21.29 -16.18 9.45
CA THR A 375 -20.34 -17.17 8.95
C THR A 375 -21.08 -18.22 8.12
N ILE A 376 -20.66 -18.45 6.87
CA ILE A 376 -21.31 -19.40 5.96
C ILE A 376 -20.43 -20.60 5.60
N LEU A 377 -19.11 -20.49 5.77
CA LEU A 377 -18.16 -21.58 5.54
C LEU A 377 -16.95 -21.39 6.45
N THR A 378 -16.40 -22.46 7.00
CA THR A 378 -15.11 -22.49 7.71
C THR A 378 -14.29 -23.67 7.25
N GLN A 379 -13.01 -23.42 6.90
CA GLN A 379 -12.06 -24.43 6.46
C GLN A 379 -10.76 -24.33 7.26
N LYS A 380 -10.09 -25.46 7.49
CA LYS A 380 -8.74 -25.49 8.09
C LYS A 380 -7.67 -24.93 7.14
N THR A 381 -7.98 -24.92 5.85
CA THR A 381 -7.17 -24.37 4.76
C THR A 381 -7.67 -22.99 4.35
N LEU A 382 -7.05 -22.36 3.36
CA LEU A 382 -7.48 -21.07 2.87
C LEU A 382 -8.83 -21.15 2.14
N ILE A 383 -9.62 -20.08 2.28
CA ILE A 383 -10.77 -19.76 1.43
C ILE A 383 -10.41 -18.45 0.74
N LEU A 384 -10.43 -18.43 -0.60
CA LEU A 384 -9.96 -17.29 -1.39
C LEU A 384 -10.99 -16.87 -2.44
N ALA A 385 -10.99 -15.57 -2.76
CA ALA A 385 -11.65 -14.94 -3.88
C ALA A 385 -13.11 -15.36 -4.07
N PRO A 386 -14.01 -15.01 -3.13
CA PRO A 386 -15.43 -15.25 -3.32
C PRO A 386 -15.96 -14.47 -4.52
N SER A 387 -16.83 -15.08 -5.33
CA SER A 387 -17.57 -14.43 -6.40
C SER A 387 -19.01 -14.90 -6.37
N TRP A 388 -19.95 -13.95 -6.46
CA TRP A 388 -21.37 -14.22 -6.43
C TRP A 388 -21.90 -14.69 -7.79
N SER A 389 -22.87 -15.60 -7.77
CA SER A 389 -23.68 -15.86 -8.94
C SER A 389 -24.52 -14.61 -9.30
N PRO A 390 -24.87 -14.39 -10.57
CA PRO A 390 -25.61 -13.19 -11.00
C PRO A 390 -26.96 -13.01 -10.29
N ASP A 391 -27.61 -14.12 -9.89
CA ASP A 391 -28.88 -14.11 -9.14
C ASP A 391 -28.69 -13.96 -7.62
N GLY A 392 -27.44 -13.88 -7.15
CA GLY A 392 -27.08 -13.73 -5.75
C GLY A 392 -27.40 -14.93 -4.85
N ARG A 393 -27.68 -16.11 -5.42
CA ARG A 393 -28.05 -17.31 -4.65
C ARG A 393 -26.87 -18.18 -4.26
N GLN A 394 -25.79 -18.12 -5.03
CA GLN A 394 -24.61 -18.94 -4.86
C GLN A 394 -23.34 -18.10 -4.78
N ILE A 395 -22.31 -18.68 -4.20
CA ILE A 395 -20.95 -18.11 -4.15
C ILE A 395 -19.99 -19.20 -4.62
N VAL A 396 -19.09 -18.85 -5.55
CA VAL A 396 -17.93 -19.67 -5.91
C VAL A 396 -16.72 -19.19 -5.13
N VAL A 397 -15.90 -20.12 -4.63
CA VAL A 397 -14.68 -19.85 -3.86
C VAL A 397 -13.56 -20.81 -4.24
N GLY A 398 -12.33 -20.39 -4.07
CA GLY A 398 -11.18 -21.30 -4.00
C GLY A 398 -11.00 -21.83 -2.58
N VAL A 399 -10.80 -23.14 -2.41
CA VAL A 399 -10.56 -23.78 -1.12
C VAL A 399 -9.34 -24.69 -1.21
N GLY A 400 -8.47 -24.71 -0.19
CA GLY A 400 -7.31 -25.60 -0.15
C GLY A 400 -6.02 -24.92 0.25
N GLU A 401 -4.90 -25.64 0.05
CA GLU A 401 -3.56 -25.08 0.25
C GLU A 401 -3.05 -24.47 -1.04
N PHE A 402 -2.94 -23.15 -1.03
CA PHE A 402 -2.36 -22.39 -2.15
C PHE A 402 -0.86 -22.10 -1.92
N SER A 403 -0.23 -22.91 -1.08
CA SER A 403 1.11 -22.73 -0.52
C SER A 403 2.24 -22.73 -1.56
N SER A 404 2.05 -23.31 -2.72
CA SER A 404 3.08 -23.30 -3.77
C SER A 404 3.40 -21.89 -4.27
N PHE A 405 2.46 -20.96 -4.14
CA PHE A 405 2.65 -19.57 -4.57
C PHE A 405 3.37 -18.73 -3.49
N LEU A 406 3.02 -18.85 -2.23
CA LEU A 406 3.65 -18.09 -1.13
C LEU A 406 4.97 -18.73 -0.66
N ASP A 407 5.05 -20.06 -0.59
CA ASP A 407 6.24 -20.77 -0.07
C ASP A 407 7.39 -20.86 -1.08
N SER A 408 7.13 -20.84 -2.39
CA SER A 408 8.18 -20.74 -3.40
C SER A 408 8.98 -19.44 -3.31
N GLN A 409 8.42 -18.43 -2.63
CA GLN A 409 9.02 -17.13 -2.42
C GLN A 409 10.07 -17.13 -1.29
N VAL A 410 9.94 -18.01 -0.32
CA VAL A 410 10.84 -18.08 0.85
C VAL A 410 11.96 -19.11 0.67
N GLY A 411 12.11 -19.68 -0.53
CA GLY A 411 13.16 -20.67 -0.84
C GLY A 411 12.86 -22.08 -0.30
N ALA A 412 11.74 -22.27 0.35
CA ALA A 412 11.25 -23.58 0.79
C ALA A 412 10.26 -24.10 -0.27
N LYS A 413 10.77 -24.78 -1.29
CA LYS A 413 9.93 -25.68 -2.09
C LYS A 413 9.43 -26.81 -1.17
N LYS A 414 8.31 -26.60 -0.48
CA LYS A 414 7.46 -27.75 -0.16
C LYS A 414 6.72 -28.08 -1.45
N PRO A 415 6.94 -29.26 -2.04
CA PRO A 415 6.06 -29.74 -3.08
C PRO A 415 4.65 -29.68 -2.53
N VAL A 416 3.68 -29.17 -3.29
CA VAL A 416 2.27 -29.44 -3.01
C VAL A 416 2.17 -30.94 -2.89
N ASP A 417 1.82 -31.45 -1.70
CA ASP A 417 1.63 -32.88 -1.53
C ASP A 417 0.45 -33.28 -2.42
N PRO A 418 0.67 -34.04 -3.50
CA PRO A 418 -0.43 -34.46 -4.38
C PRO A 418 -1.50 -35.27 -3.64
N ALA A 419 -1.14 -35.84 -2.46
CA ALA A 419 -2.07 -36.58 -1.61
C ALA A 419 -3.01 -35.68 -0.80
N ASN A 420 -2.64 -34.40 -0.59
CA ASN A 420 -3.49 -33.43 0.10
C ASN A 420 -4.25 -32.50 -0.85
N GLY A 421 -4.14 -32.72 -2.18
CA GLY A 421 -4.85 -31.98 -3.22
C GLY A 421 -4.52 -30.48 -3.20
N GLY A 422 -4.05 -29.91 -4.31
CA GLY A 422 -3.94 -28.46 -4.45
C GLY A 422 -5.27 -27.75 -4.19
N GLY A 423 -5.26 -26.40 -4.24
CA GLY A 423 -6.49 -25.63 -4.15
C GLY A 423 -7.52 -26.09 -5.17
N GLN A 424 -8.79 -26.13 -4.77
CA GLN A 424 -9.91 -26.52 -5.62
C GLN A 424 -10.97 -25.44 -5.62
N VAL A 425 -11.76 -25.39 -6.69
CA VAL A 425 -12.94 -24.51 -6.80
C VAL A 425 -14.13 -25.21 -6.18
N ALA A 426 -14.87 -24.50 -5.34
CA ALA A 426 -16.09 -24.96 -4.69
C ALA A 426 -17.23 -23.97 -4.94
N ILE A 427 -18.46 -24.49 -4.93
CA ILE A 427 -19.69 -23.68 -4.95
C ILE A 427 -20.50 -24.00 -3.70
N LEU A 428 -21.15 -22.98 -3.14
CA LEU A 428 -22.10 -23.10 -2.04
C LEU A 428 -23.23 -22.10 -2.19
N ASN A 429 -24.36 -22.36 -1.55
CA ASN A 429 -25.45 -21.41 -1.47
C ASN A 429 -25.07 -20.23 -0.55
N ALA A 430 -25.68 -19.06 -0.76
CA ALA A 430 -25.44 -17.85 0.02
C ALA A 430 -25.77 -18.01 1.53
N ASP A 431 -26.49 -19.04 1.91
CA ASP A 431 -26.78 -19.38 3.30
C ASP A 431 -25.76 -20.34 3.93
N GLY A 432 -24.80 -20.83 3.14
CA GLY A 432 -23.75 -21.78 3.53
C GLY A 432 -24.09 -23.26 3.26
N SER A 433 -25.32 -23.56 2.83
CA SER A 433 -25.71 -24.91 2.46
C SER A 433 -25.18 -25.31 1.07
N GLY A 434 -25.26 -26.59 0.73
CA GLY A 434 -24.95 -27.10 -0.62
C GLY A 434 -23.47 -27.01 -1.02
N PHE A 435 -22.55 -26.87 -0.07
CA PHE A 435 -21.10 -26.82 -0.37
C PHE A 435 -20.67 -28.11 -1.11
N HIS A 436 -20.03 -27.93 -2.25
CA HIS A 436 -19.43 -29.03 -3.03
C HIS A 436 -18.28 -28.51 -3.90
N LEU A 437 -17.30 -29.37 -4.15
CA LEU A 437 -16.20 -29.10 -5.06
C LEU A 437 -16.68 -29.28 -6.50
N VAL A 438 -16.36 -28.31 -7.38
CA VAL A 438 -16.61 -28.43 -8.83
C VAL A 438 -15.34 -28.80 -9.60
N THR A 439 -14.17 -28.68 -8.98
CA THR A 439 -12.90 -29.19 -9.52
C THR A 439 -12.29 -30.22 -8.59
N SER A 440 -11.43 -31.07 -9.14
CA SER A 440 -10.70 -32.11 -8.40
C SER A 440 -9.38 -32.44 -9.11
N GLY A 441 -8.55 -33.27 -8.47
CA GLY A 441 -7.30 -33.75 -9.05
C GLY A 441 -6.05 -33.00 -8.55
N PRO A 442 -4.89 -33.20 -9.22
CA PRO A 442 -3.60 -32.75 -8.72
C PRO A 442 -3.31 -31.27 -9.00
N ASN A 443 -4.14 -30.62 -9.82
CA ASN A 443 -3.96 -29.21 -10.16
C ASN A 443 -4.41 -28.30 -9.03
N ASN A 444 -3.77 -27.14 -8.96
CA ASN A 444 -4.18 -26.03 -8.12
C ASN A 444 -5.16 -25.14 -8.92
N ASN A 445 -6.45 -25.29 -8.63
CA ASN A 445 -7.55 -24.58 -9.25
C ASN A 445 -8.07 -23.48 -8.30
N ALA A 446 -8.15 -22.21 -8.78
CA ALA A 446 -8.45 -21.09 -7.92
C ALA A 446 -9.04 -19.88 -8.66
N PHE A 447 -9.45 -18.87 -7.88
CA PHE A 447 -9.85 -17.54 -8.36
C PHE A 447 -10.95 -17.60 -9.41
N ALA A 448 -12.02 -18.31 -9.08
CA ALA A 448 -13.14 -18.46 -10.01
C ALA A 448 -14.06 -17.24 -10.02
N SER A 449 -14.59 -16.92 -11.19
CA SER A 449 -15.62 -15.90 -11.41
C SER A 449 -16.78 -16.48 -12.19
N PHE A 450 -18.01 -16.20 -11.77
CA PHE A 450 -19.22 -16.55 -12.54
C PHE A 450 -19.31 -15.75 -13.82
N ALA A 451 -19.77 -16.41 -14.88
CA ALA A 451 -20.31 -15.74 -16.06
C ALA A 451 -21.66 -15.09 -15.74
N PRO A 452 -22.05 -14.00 -16.44
CA PRO A 452 -23.33 -13.34 -16.21
C PRO A 452 -24.56 -14.20 -16.61
N ASP A 453 -24.37 -15.30 -17.31
CA ASP A 453 -25.42 -16.28 -17.60
C ASP A 453 -25.73 -17.21 -16.41
N GLY A 454 -24.84 -17.21 -15.37
CA GLY A 454 -24.96 -18.07 -14.19
C GLY A 454 -24.74 -19.55 -14.45
N LYS A 455 -24.34 -19.95 -15.67
CA LYS A 455 -24.14 -21.34 -16.08
C LYS A 455 -22.67 -21.71 -16.24
N HIS A 456 -21.81 -20.73 -16.42
CA HIS A 456 -20.38 -20.94 -16.59
C HIS A 456 -19.58 -20.26 -15.48
N ILE A 457 -18.39 -20.79 -15.23
CA ILE A 457 -17.36 -20.13 -14.44
C ILE A 457 -16.05 -20.10 -15.22
N VAL A 458 -15.27 -19.04 -15.04
CA VAL A 458 -13.87 -19.00 -15.45
C VAL A 458 -13.02 -19.16 -14.21
N TYR A 459 -11.92 -19.93 -14.27
CA TYR A 459 -11.01 -20.14 -13.17
C TYR A 459 -9.58 -20.36 -13.67
N ARG A 460 -8.60 -20.16 -12.78
CA ARG A 460 -7.21 -20.47 -13.04
C ARG A 460 -6.90 -21.90 -12.66
N THR A 461 -6.09 -22.57 -13.48
CA THR A 461 -5.46 -23.85 -13.17
C THR A 461 -3.95 -23.76 -13.24
N GLU A 462 -3.22 -24.51 -12.42
CA GLU A 462 -1.78 -24.64 -12.44
C GLU A 462 -1.39 -26.02 -11.88
N GLY A 463 -0.64 -26.78 -12.64
CA GLY A 463 -0.20 -28.11 -12.19
C GLY A 463 0.22 -29.03 -13.32
N PRO A 464 0.25 -30.36 -13.07
CA PRO A 464 0.71 -31.36 -14.06
C PRO A 464 -0.06 -31.33 -15.38
N ASP A 465 -1.35 -30.98 -15.34
CA ASP A 465 -2.20 -30.98 -16.55
C ASP A 465 -2.19 -29.61 -17.28
N GLY A 466 -1.22 -28.74 -16.94
CA GLY A 466 -1.02 -27.44 -17.56
C GLY A 466 -1.36 -26.28 -16.67
N GLU A 467 -1.18 -25.06 -17.22
CA GLU A 467 -1.46 -23.79 -16.55
C GLU A 467 -2.35 -22.90 -17.41
N GLY A 468 -2.94 -21.87 -16.81
CA GLY A 468 -3.75 -20.86 -17.49
C GLY A 468 -5.21 -20.88 -17.06
N LEU A 469 -6.08 -20.30 -17.89
CA LEU A 469 -7.50 -20.15 -17.60
C LEU A 469 -8.32 -21.26 -18.24
N ARG A 470 -9.39 -21.63 -17.54
CA ARG A 470 -10.37 -22.63 -17.96
C ARG A 470 -11.77 -22.06 -17.80
N ILE A 471 -12.66 -22.38 -18.73
CA ILE A 471 -14.09 -22.15 -18.61
C ILE A 471 -14.77 -23.51 -18.38
N MET A 472 -15.60 -23.59 -17.35
CA MET A 472 -16.40 -24.78 -17.04
C MET A 472 -17.88 -24.48 -17.20
N ASP A 473 -18.60 -25.34 -17.90
CA ASP A 473 -20.07 -25.41 -17.87
C ASP A 473 -20.49 -26.12 -16.57
N LEU A 474 -21.37 -25.51 -15.79
CA LEU A 474 -21.81 -26.03 -14.48
C LEU A 474 -22.91 -27.11 -14.60
N GLU A 475 -23.52 -27.27 -15.76
CA GLU A 475 -24.58 -28.27 -16.00
C GLU A 475 -23.98 -29.65 -16.32
N ASP A 476 -23.01 -29.68 -17.24
CA ASP A 476 -22.41 -30.94 -17.70
C ASP A 476 -20.94 -31.13 -17.23
N HIS A 477 -20.38 -30.14 -16.54
CA HIS A 477 -19.00 -30.08 -16.07
C HIS A 477 -17.94 -30.14 -17.19
N SER A 478 -18.30 -29.86 -18.42
CA SER A 478 -17.33 -29.76 -19.51
C SER A 478 -16.40 -28.57 -19.31
N VAL A 479 -15.11 -28.78 -19.66
CA VAL A 479 -14.05 -27.77 -19.45
C VAL A 479 -13.42 -27.39 -20.79
N THR A 480 -13.43 -26.10 -21.09
CA THR A 480 -12.74 -25.51 -22.24
C THR A 480 -11.48 -24.79 -21.80
N VAL A 481 -10.38 -25.03 -22.51
CA VAL A 481 -9.12 -24.30 -22.31
C VAL A 481 -9.25 -22.92 -22.93
N LEU A 482 -9.19 -21.87 -22.12
CA LEU A 482 -9.23 -20.49 -22.60
C LEU A 482 -7.81 -19.97 -22.89
N THR A 483 -6.85 -20.21 -21.98
CA THR A 483 -5.45 -19.81 -22.16
C THR A 483 -4.50 -20.88 -21.62
N ASN A 484 -3.22 -20.80 -22.05
CA ASN A 484 -2.14 -21.71 -21.62
C ASN A 484 -0.91 -20.95 -21.08
N GLY A 485 -1.09 -19.73 -20.55
CA GLY A 485 -0.02 -18.93 -19.98
C GLY A 485 -0.13 -18.85 -18.46
N TYR A 486 0.88 -18.22 -17.81
CA TYR A 486 0.79 -17.89 -16.39
C TYR A 486 -0.20 -16.75 -16.18
N ASP A 487 -1.48 -17.10 -16.23
CA ASP A 487 -2.62 -16.20 -16.14
C ASP A 487 -3.34 -16.39 -14.81
N ASN A 488 -3.78 -15.29 -14.19
CA ASN A 488 -4.28 -15.34 -12.82
C ASN A 488 -5.43 -14.35 -12.58
N PHE A 489 -6.21 -14.58 -11.52
CA PHE A 489 -7.33 -13.73 -11.09
C PHE A 489 -8.28 -13.33 -12.22
N PRO A 490 -8.85 -14.30 -12.98
CA PRO A 490 -9.81 -13.95 -14.01
C PRO A 490 -11.10 -13.40 -13.40
N THR A 491 -11.66 -12.38 -14.05
CA THR A 491 -12.97 -11.82 -13.71
C THR A 491 -13.79 -11.61 -14.97
N TRP A 492 -15.03 -12.13 -14.96
CA TRP A 492 -15.92 -12.03 -16.12
C TRP A 492 -16.64 -10.69 -16.13
N SER A 493 -16.68 -10.03 -17.28
CA SER A 493 -17.45 -8.80 -17.49
C SER A 493 -18.94 -9.06 -17.25
N PRO A 494 -19.66 -8.18 -16.54
CA PRO A 494 -21.12 -8.32 -16.38
C PRO A 494 -21.90 -8.28 -17.71
N ARG A 495 -21.27 -7.79 -18.80
CA ARG A 495 -21.83 -7.83 -20.16
C ARG A 495 -21.66 -9.19 -20.85
N GLY A 496 -20.79 -10.05 -20.31
CA GLY A 496 -20.54 -11.39 -20.84
C GLY A 496 -19.56 -11.45 -22.01
N ASP A 497 -19.13 -10.32 -22.52
CA ASP A 497 -18.33 -10.19 -23.73
C ASP A 497 -16.82 -10.34 -23.50
N LEU A 498 -16.33 -10.01 -22.29
CA LEU A 498 -14.91 -10.02 -21.97
C LEU A 498 -14.61 -10.74 -20.65
N ILE A 499 -13.42 -11.31 -20.56
CA ILE A 499 -12.79 -11.80 -19.34
C ILE A 499 -11.50 -11.00 -19.16
N ALA A 500 -11.37 -10.31 -18.03
CA ALA A 500 -10.14 -9.63 -17.63
C ALA A 500 -9.33 -10.53 -16.70
N PHE A 501 -8.03 -10.53 -16.83
CA PHE A 501 -7.12 -11.33 -16.01
C PHE A 501 -5.73 -10.71 -15.99
N MET A 502 -4.88 -11.21 -15.11
CA MET A 502 -3.49 -10.81 -15.03
C MET A 502 -2.62 -11.80 -15.78
N ARG A 503 -1.71 -11.26 -16.59
CA ARG A 503 -0.68 -12.02 -17.32
C ARG A 503 0.70 -11.46 -17.04
N ARG A 504 1.67 -12.32 -16.86
CA ARG A 504 3.06 -11.88 -16.70
C ARG A 504 3.65 -11.52 -18.07
N ALA A 505 4.03 -10.24 -18.22
CA ALA A 505 4.70 -9.69 -19.39
C ALA A 505 5.90 -8.84 -18.95
N ASP A 506 7.06 -9.02 -19.57
CA ASP A 506 8.30 -8.27 -19.29
C ASP A 506 8.70 -8.23 -17.80
N GLY A 507 8.41 -9.31 -17.09
CA GLY A 507 8.72 -9.44 -15.66
C GLY A 507 7.68 -8.87 -14.71
N PHE A 508 6.64 -8.21 -15.18
CA PHE A 508 5.54 -7.64 -14.39
C PHE A 508 4.22 -8.31 -14.73
N PHE A 509 3.27 -8.23 -13.81
CA PHE A 509 1.88 -8.59 -14.11
C PHE A 509 1.18 -7.42 -14.77
N GLN A 510 0.52 -7.70 -15.87
CA GLN A 510 -0.23 -6.72 -16.65
C GLN A 510 -1.68 -7.19 -16.79
N ILE A 511 -2.60 -6.24 -16.91
CA ILE A 511 -4.02 -6.53 -17.15
C ILE A 511 -4.22 -6.84 -18.63
N VAL A 512 -4.90 -7.94 -18.88
CA VAL A 512 -5.22 -8.45 -20.21
C VAL A 512 -6.71 -8.76 -20.27
N THR A 513 -7.32 -8.57 -21.42
CA THR A 513 -8.69 -9.01 -21.72
C THR A 513 -8.72 -10.00 -22.88
N ILE A 514 -9.73 -10.87 -22.89
CA ILE A 514 -9.96 -11.86 -23.93
C ILE A 514 -11.48 -12.10 -24.06
N HIS A 515 -11.97 -12.42 -25.25
CA HIS A 515 -13.34 -12.93 -25.40
C HIS A 515 -13.47 -14.35 -24.84
N PRO A 516 -14.67 -14.77 -24.38
CA PRO A 516 -14.88 -16.13 -23.85
C PRO A 516 -14.60 -17.25 -24.86
N ASP A 517 -14.62 -16.96 -26.16
CA ASP A 517 -14.27 -17.90 -27.23
C ASP A 517 -12.75 -17.98 -27.50
N GLY A 518 -11.94 -17.24 -26.73
CA GLY A 518 -10.49 -17.19 -26.88
C GLY A 518 -9.97 -16.18 -27.91
N SER A 519 -10.84 -15.43 -28.57
CA SER A 519 -10.47 -14.41 -29.55
C SER A 519 -10.11 -13.06 -28.89
N ASP A 520 -9.49 -12.16 -29.65
CA ASP A 520 -9.16 -10.77 -29.33
C ASP A 520 -8.42 -10.59 -27.99
N LEU A 521 -7.37 -11.37 -27.78
CA LEU A 521 -6.47 -11.21 -26.63
C LEU A 521 -5.79 -9.84 -26.68
N LYS A 522 -6.06 -8.98 -25.71
CA LYS A 522 -5.54 -7.61 -25.66
C LYS A 522 -4.91 -7.28 -24.33
N GLN A 523 -3.66 -6.84 -24.32
CA GLN A 523 -3.02 -6.28 -23.13
C GLN A 523 -3.44 -4.82 -22.94
N LEU A 524 -3.96 -4.47 -21.76
CA LEU A 524 -4.48 -3.14 -21.44
C LEU A 524 -3.46 -2.25 -20.75
N THR A 525 -2.53 -2.83 -19.98
CA THR A 525 -1.51 -2.07 -19.24
C THR A 525 -0.10 -2.43 -19.70
N HIS A 526 0.82 -1.44 -19.66
CA HIS A 526 2.22 -1.57 -20.12
C HIS A 526 3.15 -0.81 -19.16
N THR A 527 3.09 -1.13 -17.86
CA THR A 527 3.82 -0.40 -16.83
C THR A 527 4.98 -1.21 -16.27
N LYS A 528 5.91 -0.53 -15.60
CA LYS A 528 6.97 -1.16 -14.80
C LYS A 528 6.48 -1.50 -13.38
N GLY A 529 5.19 -1.69 -13.18
CA GLY A 529 4.54 -2.12 -11.94
C GLY A 529 3.72 -3.37 -12.14
N ASN A 530 3.36 -4.03 -11.04
CA ASN A 530 2.41 -5.12 -11.06
C ASN A 530 0.99 -4.56 -11.00
N GLU A 531 0.15 -5.04 -11.90
CA GLU A 531 -1.27 -4.70 -12.01
C GLU A 531 -2.08 -5.94 -11.64
N ALA A 532 -2.99 -5.81 -10.67
CA ALA A 532 -3.62 -6.97 -10.07
C ALA A 532 -5.09 -6.75 -9.66
N HIS A 533 -5.75 -7.84 -9.30
CA HIS A 533 -7.04 -7.88 -8.60
C HIS A 533 -8.13 -6.99 -9.22
N MET A 534 -8.43 -7.25 -10.49
CA MET A 534 -9.43 -6.48 -11.22
C MET A 534 -10.85 -6.73 -10.71
N ALA A 535 -11.64 -5.67 -10.71
CA ALA A 535 -13.08 -5.73 -10.50
C ALA A 535 -13.81 -4.87 -11.53
N TRP A 536 -14.75 -5.49 -12.26
CA TRP A 536 -15.58 -4.78 -13.22
C TRP A 536 -16.59 -3.86 -12.53
N SER A 537 -16.80 -2.68 -13.09
CA SER A 537 -17.97 -1.87 -12.72
C SER A 537 -19.27 -2.61 -13.11
N PRO A 538 -20.39 -2.37 -12.40
CA PRO A 538 -21.65 -3.07 -12.66
C PRO A 538 -22.17 -2.92 -14.10
N ASP A 539 -21.82 -1.83 -14.79
CA ASP A 539 -22.15 -1.57 -16.19
C ASP A 539 -21.16 -2.21 -17.20
N GLY A 540 -20.04 -2.77 -16.70
CA GLY A 540 -18.98 -3.34 -17.54
C GLY A 540 -18.16 -2.32 -18.31
N GLU A 541 -18.26 -1.03 -18.00
CA GLU A 541 -17.55 0.04 -18.71
C GLU A 541 -16.16 0.34 -18.14
N ARG A 542 -15.90 -0.09 -16.88
CA ARG A 542 -14.65 0.22 -16.17
C ARG A 542 -14.11 -0.96 -15.39
N LEU A 543 -12.82 -0.92 -15.14
CA LEU A 543 -12.08 -1.85 -14.29
C LEU A 543 -11.42 -1.08 -13.15
N LEU A 544 -11.69 -1.49 -11.90
CA LEU A 544 -10.84 -1.21 -10.75
C LEU A 544 -9.69 -2.21 -10.75
N PHE A 545 -8.54 -1.81 -10.26
CA PHE A 545 -7.41 -2.70 -10.10
C PHE A 545 -6.39 -2.13 -9.10
N THR A 546 -5.55 -2.99 -8.56
CA THR A 546 -4.42 -2.59 -7.74
C THR A 546 -3.16 -2.45 -8.58
N SER A 547 -2.29 -1.50 -8.25
CA SER A 547 -1.10 -1.22 -9.03
C SER A 547 0.08 -0.78 -8.18
N SER A 548 1.25 -1.34 -8.43
CA SER A 548 2.51 -0.91 -7.83
C SER A 548 3.32 0.02 -8.75
N ARG A 549 2.70 0.59 -9.79
CA ARG A 549 3.37 1.42 -10.81
C ARG A 549 4.02 2.70 -10.26
N MET A 550 3.53 3.22 -9.13
CA MET A 550 4.05 4.45 -8.53
C MET A 550 5.31 4.23 -7.70
N GLY A 551 5.71 2.96 -7.47
CA GLY A 551 6.87 2.63 -6.66
C GLY A 551 6.59 2.73 -5.16
N PHE A 552 7.67 2.70 -4.37
CA PHE A 552 7.57 2.84 -2.93
C PHE A 552 7.40 4.31 -2.52
N LYS A 553 6.72 4.53 -1.39
CA LYS A 553 6.57 5.86 -0.77
C LYS A 553 7.38 5.99 0.51
N ASP A 554 7.95 4.91 0.99
CA ASP A 554 8.81 4.87 2.15
C ASP A 554 9.77 3.67 2.09
N GLU A 555 10.67 3.60 3.04
CA GLU A 555 11.58 2.49 3.25
C GLU A 555 10.78 1.24 3.66
N VAL A 556 10.98 0.16 2.94
CA VAL A 556 10.18 -1.09 3.07
C VAL A 556 10.20 -1.68 4.49
N LEU A 557 11.31 -1.52 5.22
CA LEU A 557 11.43 -2.02 6.59
C LEU A 557 10.59 -1.24 7.61
N LEU A 558 10.26 0.01 7.30
CA LEU A 558 9.50 0.89 8.19
C LEU A 558 7.99 0.72 8.01
N ILE A 559 7.56 0.42 6.80
CA ILE A 559 6.15 0.14 6.54
C ILE A 559 5.75 -1.29 6.87
N GLY A 560 6.72 -2.16 7.18
CA GLY A 560 6.47 -3.55 7.61
C GLY A 560 5.85 -4.45 6.55
N ASN A 561 5.64 -3.92 5.35
CA ASN A 561 5.05 -4.61 4.22
C ASN A 561 5.58 -4.04 2.90
N PRO A 562 5.99 -4.85 1.96
CA PRO A 562 6.61 -4.42 0.70
C PRO A 562 5.64 -3.98 -0.38
N GLN A 563 4.48 -3.49 -0.07
CA GLN A 563 3.52 -2.99 -1.04
C GLN A 563 3.50 -3.81 -2.36
N PRO A 564 3.15 -5.12 -2.35
CA PRO A 564 3.14 -5.91 -3.57
C PRO A 564 2.09 -5.40 -4.55
N TYR A 565 1.05 -4.74 -4.04
CA TYR A 565 -0.06 -4.21 -4.80
C TYR A 565 0.06 -2.70 -4.98
N GLY A 566 0.23 -1.94 -3.92
CA GLY A 566 0.35 -0.48 -3.97
C GLY A 566 -1.00 0.21 -3.85
N GLU A 567 -1.44 0.89 -4.91
CA GLU A 567 -2.60 1.76 -4.92
C GLU A 567 -3.75 1.23 -5.78
N ILE A 568 -4.96 1.70 -5.51
CA ILE A 568 -6.13 1.43 -6.33
C ILE A 568 -6.21 2.42 -7.49
N PHE A 569 -6.38 1.87 -8.67
CA PHE A 569 -6.62 2.59 -9.91
C PHE A 569 -7.92 2.16 -10.55
N VAL A 570 -8.39 3.01 -11.46
CA VAL A 570 -9.49 2.68 -12.36
C VAL A 570 -9.11 3.02 -13.79
N MET A 571 -9.66 2.29 -14.73
CA MET A 571 -9.55 2.57 -16.16
C MET A 571 -10.85 2.17 -16.89
N ARG A 572 -11.00 2.60 -18.12
CA ARG A 572 -12.03 2.06 -19.02
C ARG A 572 -11.69 0.62 -19.41
N TYR A 573 -12.71 -0.13 -19.83
CA TYR A 573 -12.56 -1.51 -20.28
C TYR A 573 -11.58 -1.70 -21.46
N ASP A 574 -11.32 -0.63 -22.22
CA ASP A 574 -10.39 -0.62 -23.36
C ASP A 574 -8.94 -0.25 -22.97
N GLY A 575 -8.67 0.00 -21.69
CA GLY A 575 -7.37 0.40 -21.13
C GLY A 575 -7.11 1.91 -21.10
N THR A 576 -8.06 2.73 -21.54
CA THR A 576 -7.93 4.19 -21.56
C THR A 576 -8.44 4.84 -20.26
N GLY A 577 -8.14 6.12 -20.06
CA GLY A 577 -8.68 6.91 -18.94
C GLY A 577 -8.26 6.38 -17.56
N VAL A 578 -6.99 6.01 -17.42
CA VAL A 578 -6.43 5.52 -16.15
C VAL A 578 -6.40 6.65 -15.13
N GLU A 579 -6.96 6.42 -13.95
CA GLU A 579 -7.03 7.36 -12.83
C GLU A 579 -6.66 6.65 -11.52
N GLN A 580 -5.84 7.30 -10.69
CA GLN A 580 -5.47 6.83 -9.35
C GLN A 580 -6.54 7.24 -8.34
N LEU A 581 -6.98 6.30 -7.49
CA LEU A 581 -8.03 6.54 -6.50
C LEU A 581 -7.51 6.64 -5.08
N THR A 582 -6.43 5.95 -4.78
CA THR A 582 -5.79 6.00 -3.46
C THR A 582 -4.38 6.52 -3.59
N ASP A 583 -3.89 7.22 -2.59
CA ASP A 583 -2.54 7.76 -2.53
C ASP A 583 -2.12 7.90 -1.06
N ASP A 584 -1.55 6.82 -0.50
CA ASP A 584 -1.05 6.77 0.86
C ASP A 584 0.13 5.78 0.98
N GLN A 585 0.68 5.61 2.20
CA GLN A 585 1.83 4.72 2.38
C GLN A 585 1.44 3.25 2.60
N TRP A 586 0.15 2.96 2.76
CA TRP A 586 -0.33 1.61 3.08
C TRP A 586 -0.54 0.80 1.81
N GLU A 587 -0.60 -0.51 1.98
CA GLU A 587 -0.93 -1.39 0.87
C GLU A 587 -2.44 -1.49 0.70
N GLU A 588 -2.92 -1.04 -0.44
CA GLU A 588 -4.31 -1.15 -0.85
C GLU A 588 -4.49 -2.42 -1.70
N GLY A 589 -5.29 -3.35 -1.19
CA GLY A 589 -5.50 -4.66 -1.80
C GLY A 589 -6.75 -4.73 -2.68
N THR A 590 -7.32 -5.90 -2.73
CA THR A 590 -8.42 -6.32 -3.61
C THR A 590 -9.63 -5.39 -3.60
N PRO A 591 -9.87 -4.58 -4.65
CA PRO A 591 -11.02 -3.69 -4.70
C PRO A 591 -12.28 -4.41 -5.20
N ALA A 592 -13.45 -3.92 -4.79
CA ALA A 592 -14.72 -4.32 -5.39
C ALA A 592 -15.67 -3.12 -5.52
N TRP A 593 -16.45 -3.09 -6.60
CA TRP A 593 -17.51 -2.12 -6.78
C TRP A 593 -18.73 -2.50 -5.92
N GLN A 594 -19.34 -1.51 -5.27
CA GLN A 594 -20.67 -1.67 -4.73
C GLN A 594 -21.69 -1.28 -5.80
N PRO A 595 -22.52 -2.20 -6.29
CA PRO A 595 -23.63 -1.87 -7.19
C PRO A 595 -24.56 -0.83 -6.57
N ARG A 596 -25.10 0.07 -7.40
CA ARG A 596 -26.03 1.11 -6.93
C ARG A 596 -27.32 0.47 -6.42
N ARG A 597 -27.75 0.89 -5.25
CA ARG A 597 -29.08 0.58 -4.76
C ARG A 597 -30.11 1.50 -5.42
N PRO A 598 -31.23 0.98 -5.91
CA PRO A 598 -32.27 1.79 -6.56
C PRO A 598 -32.86 2.90 -5.68
N ASP A 599 -32.76 2.81 -4.33
CA ASP A 599 -33.59 3.59 -3.40
C ASP A 599 -32.83 4.46 -2.37
N LEU A 600 -31.53 4.60 -2.45
CA LEU A 600 -30.85 5.57 -1.59
C LEU A 600 -30.90 6.98 -2.20
N SER A 601 -32.08 7.60 -2.16
CA SER A 601 -32.21 9.05 -2.22
C SER A 601 -31.29 9.66 -1.15
N VAL A 602 -30.45 10.58 -1.58
CA VAL A 602 -29.55 11.39 -0.75
C VAL A 602 -30.34 11.92 0.46
N VAL A 603 -30.14 11.35 1.63
CA VAL A 603 -30.54 11.96 2.87
C VAL A 603 -29.59 13.14 3.09
N THR A 604 -29.98 14.28 2.55
CA THR A 604 -29.40 15.55 2.97
C THR A 604 -29.83 15.77 4.40
N THR A 605 -28.93 15.51 5.36
CA THR A 605 -29.10 15.99 6.73
C THR A 605 -29.12 17.52 6.68
N PRO A 606 -30.16 18.17 7.22
CA PRO A 606 -30.16 19.60 7.37
C PRO A 606 -29.03 20.01 8.31
N SER A 607 -28.25 20.99 7.88
CA SER A 607 -27.31 21.71 8.74
C SER A 607 -28.07 22.36 9.92
N HIS A 608 -27.77 21.97 11.12
CA HIS A 608 -28.00 22.77 12.34
C HIS A 608 -26.65 23.05 12.98
#